data_1169016b3695a5faf0e7d532cf0b9705
#
_entry.id   1169016b3695a5faf0e7d532cf0b9705
#
_cell.length_a   1.000
_cell.length_b   1.000
_cell.length_c   1.000
_cell.angle_alpha   90.00
_cell.angle_beta   90.00
_cell.angle_gamma   90.00
#
_symmetry.space_group_name_H-M   'P 1'
#
loop_
_entity.id
_entity.type
_entity.pdbx_description
1 polymer ?
#
loop_
_entity_poly.entity_id
_entity_poly.type
_entity_poly.pdbx_seq_one_letter_code
_entity_poly.pdbx_strand_id
1 'polypeptide(L)'
;VLPKLIEDVGHVDIARAAVIGGWMFAAFSLAQFVFAPMMGNLADRFGRRPLLLLAIFGLGMDFILMALAPTLEWLFAGRIIAGICGSSWIIASAFIADVTAPDDRAKAYGLMGAAFGVGFVIGPAIGGLLGELGPRVPFWVAAAISLLNFVYGFFVLPESLAPENRRAFQLWRANPFGAFRVFASYPGVLP
;
A
#
# COMPACT_ATOMS: atom_id res chain seq x y z
N VAL A 1 3.68 5.87 16.72
CA VAL A 1 2.36 6.47 16.41
C VAL A 1 1.25 5.45 16.66
N LEU A 2 1.20 4.32 15.91
CA LEU A 2 0.12 3.34 16.04
C LEU A 2 -0.04 2.76 17.47
N PRO A 3 1.02 2.35 18.20
CA PRO A 3 0.87 1.86 19.57
C PRO A 3 0.22 2.87 20.52
N LYS A 4 0.54 4.16 20.42
CA LYS A 4 -0.10 5.21 21.21
C LYS A 4 -1.59 5.38 20.89
N LEU A 5 -1.99 5.22 19.63
CA LEU A 5 -3.41 5.23 19.23
C LEU A 5 -4.14 4.00 19.78
N ILE A 6 -3.50 2.82 19.75
CA ILE A 6 -4.07 1.57 20.32
C ILE A 6 -4.25 1.70 21.83
N GLU A 7 -3.28 2.31 22.54
CA GLU A 7 -3.35 2.60 23.96
C GLU A 7 -4.53 3.53 24.28
N ASP A 8 -4.68 4.61 23.52
CA ASP A 8 -5.76 5.59 23.66
C ASP A 8 -7.15 4.98 23.42
N VAL A 9 -7.31 4.25 22.30
CA VAL A 9 -8.59 3.68 21.88
C VAL A 9 -8.96 2.41 22.64
N GLY A 10 -7.96 1.58 22.96
CA GLY A 10 -8.14 0.29 23.62
C GLY A 10 -8.10 0.34 25.13
N HIS A 11 -7.73 1.49 25.72
CA HIS A 11 -7.52 1.64 27.17
C HIS A 11 -6.62 0.55 27.77
N VAL A 12 -5.56 0.20 27.05
CA VAL A 12 -4.59 -0.86 27.40
C VAL A 12 -3.22 -0.25 27.67
N ASP A 13 -2.36 -0.96 28.39
CA ASP A 13 -0.97 -0.54 28.57
C ASP A 13 -0.15 -0.64 27.27
N ILE A 14 1.00 0.04 27.24
CA ILE A 14 1.86 0.13 26.06
C ILE A 14 2.39 -1.25 25.59
N ALA A 15 2.62 -2.19 26.52
CA ALA A 15 3.10 -3.53 26.18
C ALA A 15 2.02 -4.31 25.45
N ARG A 16 0.79 -4.25 25.94
CA ARG A 16 -0.37 -4.87 25.29
C ARG A 16 -0.71 -4.19 23.97
N ALA A 17 -0.60 -2.85 23.89
CA ALA A 17 -0.76 -2.08 22.66
C ALA A 17 0.27 -2.50 21.60
N ALA A 18 1.51 -2.80 21.97
CA ALA A 18 2.53 -3.30 21.06
C ALA A 18 2.19 -4.68 20.49
N VAL A 19 1.66 -5.60 21.30
CA VAL A 19 1.21 -6.92 20.85
C VAL A 19 0.03 -6.80 19.90
N ILE A 20 -0.98 -5.98 20.23
CA ILE A 20 -2.12 -5.70 19.34
C ILE A 20 -1.64 -5.09 18.03
N GLY A 21 -0.69 -4.14 18.08
CA GLY A 21 -0.06 -3.55 16.89
C GLY A 21 0.63 -4.59 16.01
N GLY A 22 1.26 -5.61 16.62
CA GLY A 22 1.82 -6.76 15.91
C GLY A 22 0.76 -7.55 15.15
N TRP A 23 -0.37 -7.85 15.77
CA TRP A 23 -1.51 -8.51 15.09
C TRP A 23 -2.12 -7.66 13.98
N MET A 24 -2.23 -6.36 14.18
CA MET A 24 -2.67 -5.42 13.14
C MET A 24 -1.71 -5.38 11.96
N PHE A 25 -0.39 -5.44 12.21
CA PHE A 25 0.61 -5.53 11.15
C PHE A 25 0.53 -6.87 10.41
N ALA A 26 0.29 -7.97 11.12
CA ALA A 26 0.06 -9.28 10.51
C ALA A 26 -1.20 -9.28 9.62
N ALA A 27 -2.30 -8.69 10.07
CA ALA A 27 -3.53 -8.54 9.29
C ALA A 27 -3.31 -7.69 8.01
N PHE A 28 -2.59 -6.58 8.13
CA PHE A 28 -2.16 -5.76 6.99
C PHE A 28 -1.35 -6.57 5.98
N SER A 29 -0.31 -7.28 6.45
CA SER A 29 0.59 -8.05 5.59
C SER A 29 -0.13 -9.21 4.91
N LEU A 30 -1.03 -9.89 5.61
CA LEU A 30 -1.85 -10.97 5.05
C LEU A 30 -2.81 -10.45 3.99
N ALA A 31 -3.50 -9.33 4.26
CA ALA A 31 -4.36 -8.68 3.28
C ALA A 31 -3.55 -8.27 2.03
N GLN A 32 -2.39 -7.64 2.22
CA GLN A 32 -1.52 -7.26 1.11
C GLN A 32 -1.06 -8.48 0.30
N PHE A 33 -0.63 -9.57 0.96
CA PHE A 33 -0.21 -10.79 0.29
C PHE A 33 -1.33 -11.41 -0.57
N VAL A 34 -2.54 -11.48 -0.04
CA VAL A 34 -3.70 -12.05 -0.75
C VAL A 34 -4.15 -11.16 -1.90
N PHE A 35 -4.25 -9.85 -1.67
CA PHE A 35 -4.83 -8.92 -2.64
C PHE A 35 -3.82 -8.36 -3.65
N ALA A 36 -2.51 -8.44 -3.40
CA ALA A 36 -1.50 -7.93 -4.31
C ALA A 36 -1.60 -8.51 -5.74
N PRO A 37 -1.68 -9.83 -5.96
CA PRO A 37 -1.84 -10.38 -7.31
C PRO A 37 -3.22 -10.07 -7.92
N MET A 38 -4.25 -9.92 -7.09
CA MET A 38 -5.58 -9.51 -7.55
C MET A 38 -5.56 -8.07 -8.08
N MET A 39 -4.97 -7.15 -7.34
CA MET A 39 -4.84 -5.74 -7.73
C MET A 39 -3.98 -5.58 -8.99
N GLY A 40 -2.89 -6.34 -9.13
CA GLY A 40 -2.09 -6.38 -10.35
C GLY A 40 -2.91 -6.85 -11.56
N ASN A 41 -3.65 -7.94 -11.41
CA ASN A 41 -4.50 -8.49 -12.47
C ASN A 41 -5.68 -7.55 -12.84
N LEU A 42 -6.26 -6.84 -11.85
CA LEU A 42 -7.26 -5.80 -12.11
C LEU A 42 -6.66 -4.62 -12.86
N ALA A 43 -5.42 -4.23 -12.52
CA ALA A 43 -4.70 -3.17 -13.23
C ALA A 43 -4.36 -3.55 -14.68
N ASP A 44 -4.08 -4.83 -14.95
CA ASP A 44 -3.90 -5.35 -16.32
C ASP A 44 -5.20 -5.31 -17.13
N ARG A 45 -6.35 -5.41 -16.47
CA ARG A 45 -7.66 -5.40 -17.14
C ARG A 45 -8.22 -3.99 -17.34
N PHE A 46 -8.21 -3.17 -16.30
CA PHE A 46 -8.88 -1.86 -16.30
C PHE A 46 -7.95 -0.69 -16.64
N GLY A 47 -6.65 -0.92 -16.61
CA GLY A 47 -5.61 0.10 -16.76
C GLY A 47 -4.88 0.37 -15.44
N ARG A 48 -3.66 0.89 -15.54
CA ARG A 48 -2.80 1.17 -14.38
C ARG A 48 -3.30 2.37 -13.59
N ARG A 49 -3.65 3.46 -14.32
CA ARG A 49 -4.07 4.73 -13.73
C ARG A 49 -5.26 4.60 -12.78
N PRO A 50 -6.43 4.04 -13.19
CA PRO A 50 -7.60 4.00 -12.32
C PRO A 50 -7.36 3.18 -11.06
N LEU A 51 -6.59 2.09 -11.13
CA LEU A 51 -6.28 1.25 -9.97
C LEU A 51 -5.29 1.92 -9.02
N LEU A 52 -4.29 2.65 -9.55
CA LEU A 52 -3.39 3.48 -8.72
C LEU A 52 -4.15 4.56 -7.98
N LEU A 53 -5.01 5.29 -8.69
CA LEU A 53 -5.82 6.35 -8.09
C LEU A 53 -6.78 5.80 -7.03
N LEU A 54 -7.43 4.66 -7.31
CA LEU A 54 -8.31 3.99 -6.34
C LEU A 54 -7.54 3.56 -5.08
N ALA A 55 -6.33 3.02 -5.24
CA ALA A 55 -5.51 2.60 -4.11
C ALA A 55 -5.03 3.78 -3.27
N ILE A 56 -4.60 4.89 -3.89
CA ILE A 56 -4.18 6.11 -3.18
C ILE A 56 -5.37 6.75 -2.46
N PHE A 57 -6.53 6.83 -3.11
CA PHE A 57 -7.76 7.31 -2.48
C PHE A 57 -8.18 6.43 -1.30
N GLY A 58 -8.15 5.10 -1.48
CA GLY A 58 -8.45 4.13 -0.42
C GLY A 58 -7.53 4.27 0.79
N LEU A 59 -6.21 4.52 0.58
CA LEU A 59 -5.28 4.82 1.67
C LEU A 59 -5.64 6.13 2.37
N GLY A 60 -6.02 7.18 1.64
CA GLY A 60 -6.48 8.43 2.24
C GLY A 60 -7.72 8.24 3.11
N MET A 61 -8.68 7.45 2.65
CA MET A 61 -9.88 7.09 3.42
C MET A 61 -9.55 6.23 4.64
N ASP A 62 -8.62 5.28 4.51
CA ASP A 62 -8.13 4.49 5.63
C ASP A 62 -7.52 5.36 6.73
N PHE A 63 -6.70 6.33 6.38
CA PHE A 63 -6.12 7.26 7.37
C PHE A 63 -7.19 8.10 8.09
N ILE A 64 -8.26 8.51 7.40
CA ILE A 64 -9.42 9.16 8.04
C ILE A 64 -10.10 8.19 9.00
N LEU A 65 -10.34 6.95 8.56
CA LEU A 65 -10.93 5.91 9.39
C LEU A 65 -10.09 5.66 10.65
N MET A 66 -8.77 5.58 10.51
CA MET A 66 -7.84 5.44 11.65
C MET A 66 -7.89 6.64 12.60
N ALA A 67 -7.98 7.87 12.07
CA ALA A 67 -8.08 9.08 12.87
C ALA A 67 -9.40 9.17 13.64
N LEU A 68 -10.48 8.64 13.10
CA LEU A 68 -11.82 8.66 13.69
C LEU A 68 -12.16 7.38 14.48
N ALA A 69 -11.32 6.35 14.43
CA ALA A 69 -11.59 5.05 15.02
C ALA A 69 -12.02 5.13 16.49
N PRO A 70 -13.22 4.65 16.85
CA PRO A 70 -13.70 4.64 18.22
C PRO A 70 -13.29 3.39 18.99
N THR A 71 -12.95 2.30 18.29
CA THR A 71 -12.62 0.99 18.88
C THR A 71 -11.48 0.30 18.15
N LEU A 72 -10.91 -0.76 18.75
CA LEU A 72 -9.82 -1.54 18.15
C LEU A 72 -10.25 -2.24 16.86
N GLU A 73 -11.52 -2.67 16.75
CA GLU A 73 -12.05 -3.34 15.56
C GLU A 73 -11.98 -2.41 14.33
N TRP A 74 -12.23 -1.12 14.51
CA TRP A 74 -12.09 -0.13 13.44
C TRP A 74 -10.63 0.01 13.00
N LEU A 75 -9.70 -0.04 13.96
CA LEU A 75 -8.28 -0.02 13.64
C LEU A 75 -7.85 -1.28 12.87
N PHE A 76 -8.38 -2.46 13.23
CA PHE A 76 -8.15 -3.70 12.47
C PHE A 76 -8.75 -3.61 11.07
N ALA A 77 -9.97 -3.14 10.93
CA ALA A 77 -10.61 -2.94 9.61
C ALA A 77 -9.75 -2.02 8.72
N GLY A 78 -9.25 -0.90 9.28
CA GLY A 78 -8.33 -0.01 8.61
C GLY A 78 -7.06 -0.73 8.15
N ARG A 79 -6.45 -1.57 8.99
CA ARG A 79 -5.25 -2.34 8.58
C ARG A 79 -5.50 -3.27 7.41
N ILE A 80 -6.67 -3.88 7.32
CA ILE A 80 -7.06 -4.72 6.18
C ILE A 80 -7.22 -3.87 4.92
N ILE A 81 -7.92 -2.73 5.02
CA ILE A 81 -8.09 -1.78 3.90
C ILE A 81 -6.72 -1.27 3.43
N ALA A 82 -5.86 -0.85 4.38
CA ALA A 82 -4.51 -0.41 4.06
C ALA A 82 -3.67 -1.51 3.37
N GLY A 83 -3.84 -2.77 3.77
CA GLY A 83 -3.17 -3.91 3.14
C GLY A 83 -3.61 -4.11 1.68
N ILE A 84 -4.92 -4.00 1.41
CA ILE A 84 -5.46 -4.06 0.06
C ILE A 84 -4.91 -2.91 -0.79
N CYS A 85 -5.01 -1.67 -0.30
CA CYS A 85 -4.55 -0.47 -0.99
C CYS A 85 -3.02 -0.40 -1.10
N GLY A 86 -2.28 -0.96 -0.14
CA GLY A 86 -0.82 -1.04 -0.14
C GLY A 86 -0.25 -1.87 -1.30
N SER A 87 -1.09 -2.67 -1.96
CA SER A 87 -0.74 -3.37 -3.21
C SER A 87 -0.48 -2.43 -4.40
N SER A 88 -0.70 -1.12 -4.24
CA SER A 88 -0.37 -0.08 -5.22
C SER A 88 1.10 -0.09 -5.67
N TRP A 89 2.02 -0.58 -4.82
CA TRP A 89 3.43 -0.75 -5.18
C TRP A 89 3.64 -1.61 -6.42
N ILE A 90 2.89 -2.71 -6.56
CA ILE A 90 2.98 -3.59 -7.75
C ILE A 90 2.48 -2.86 -8.98
N ILE A 91 1.38 -2.11 -8.87
CA ILE A 91 0.81 -1.36 -9.98
C ILE A 91 1.76 -0.22 -10.38
N ALA A 92 2.35 0.49 -9.42
CA ALA A 92 3.32 1.54 -9.67
C ALA A 92 4.58 1.01 -10.37
N SER A 93 5.07 -0.16 -9.94
CA SER A 93 6.21 -0.82 -10.59
C SER A 93 5.92 -1.19 -12.04
N ALA A 94 4.71 -1.70 -12.32
CA ALA A 94 4.28 -2.01 -13.66
C ALA A 94 4.09 -0.74 -14.51
N PHE A 95 3.52 0.33 -13.93
CA PHE A 95 3.40 1.63 -14.59
C PHE A 95 4.76 2.17 -15.01
N ILE A 96 5.76 2.13 -14.13
CA ILE A 96 7.13 2.55 -14.44
C ILE A 96 7.71 1.72 -15.59
N ALA A 97 7.49 0.39 -15.58
CA ALA A 97 7.94 -0.48 -16.68
C ALA A 97 7.29 -0.14 -18.03
N ASP A 98 6.02 0.29 -18.01
CA ASP A 98 5.27 0.64 -19.22
C ASP A 98 5.79 1.96 -19.84
N VAL A 99 6.17 2.95 -19.02
CA VAL A 99 6.56 4.29 -19.48
C VAL A 99 8.05 4.50 -19.63
N THR A 100 8.88 3.53 -19.20
CA THR A 100 10.35 3.67 -19.17
C THR A 100 11.01 2.72 -20.17
N ALA A 101 11.93 3.25 -20.99
CA ALA A 101 12.73 2.44 -21.89
C ALA A 101 13.53 1.36 -21.11
N PRO A 102 13.76 0.16 -21.67
CA PRO A 102 14.43 -0.94 -20.98
C PRO A 102 15.76 -0.55 -20.33
N ASP A 103 16.58 0.27 -21.00
CA ASP A 103 17.90 0.70 -20.52
C ASP A 103 17.83 1.65 -19.33
N ASP A 104 16.73 2.41 -19.18
CA ASP A 104 16.51 3.37 -18.09
C ASP A 104 15.73 2.78 -16.90
N ARG A 105 15.21 1.57 -17.00
CA ARG A 105 14.39 0.94 -15.95
C ARG A 105 15.13 0.81 -14.62
N ALA A 106 16.41 0.43 -14.66
CA ALA A 106 17.22 0.30 -13.44
C ALA A 106 17.29 1.64 -12.67
N LYS A 107 17.47 2.76 -13.38
CA LYS A 107 17.48 4.10 -12.81
C LYS A 107 16.10 4.48 -12.23
N ALA A 108 15.02 4.21 -12.96
CA ALA A 108 13.67 4.52 -12.53
C ALA A 108 13.29 3.73 -11.25
N TYR A 109 13.58 2.44 -11.20
CA TYR A 109 13.38 1.62 -10.00
C TYR A 109 14.31 2.05 -8.85
N GLY A 110 15.53 2.47 -9.13
CA GLY A 110 16.45 3.05 -8.15
C GLY A 110 15.86 4.30 -7.49
N LEU A 111 15.26 5.21 -8.27
CA LEU A 111 14.56 6.40 -7.77
C LEU A 111 13.35 6.04 -6.92
N MET A 112 12.56 5.05 -7.34
CA MET A 112 11.43 4.55 -6.56
C MET A 112 11.88 3.97 -5.21
N GLY A 113 12.96 3.20 -5.20
CA GLY A 113 13.57 2.68 -3.98
C GLY A 113 14.12 3.79 -3.07
N ALA A 114 14.77 4.80 -3.66
CA ALA A 114 15.26 5.96 -2.91
C ALA A 114 14.13 6.76 -2.27
N ALA A 115 13.03 7.00 -3.01
CA ALA A 115 11.84 7.66 -2.47
C ALA A 115 11.23 6.88 -1.29
N PHE A 116 11.16 5.55 -1.41
CA PHE A 116 10.72 4.69 -0.31
C PHE A 116 11.66 4.80 0.90
N GLY A 117 12.98 4.74 0.69
CA GLY A 117 13.98 4.86 1.75
C GLY A 117 13.90 6.21 2.48
N VAL A 118 13.77 7.30 1.73
CA VAL A 118 13.57 8.65 2.30
C VAL A 118 12.28 8.70 3.12
N GLY A 119 11.17 8.18 2.59
CA GLY A 119 9.89 8.11 3.31
C GLY A 119 9.98 7.27 4.59
N PHE A 120 10.75 6.17 4.56
CA PHE A 120 10.94 5.29 5.71
C PHE A 120 11.74 5.96 6.84
N VAL A 121 12.66 6.86 6.51
CA VAL A 121 13.44 7.64 7.51
C VAL A 121 12.63 8.83 8.02
N ILE A 122 12.06 9.61 7.11
CA ILE A 122 11.35 10.85 7.45
C ILE A 122 9.99 10.55 8.10
N GLY A 123 9.31 9.50 7.66
CA GLY A 123 7.97 9.12 8.16
C GLY A 123 7.90 8.97 9.67
N PRO A 124 8.73 8.11 10.29
CA PRO A 124 8.77 7.98 11.75
C PRO A 124 9.12 9.27 12.49
N ALA A 125 10.04 10.08 11.94
CA ALA A 125 10.45 11.36 12.55
C ALA A 125 9.26 12.34 12.58
N ILE A 126 8.63 12.60 11.43
CA ILE A 126 7.45 13.47 11.35
C ILE A 126 6.30 12.88 12.16
N GLY A 127 6.06 11.57 12.04
CA GLY A 127 5.00 10.90 12.78
C GLY A 127 5.19 10.96 14.30
N GLY A 128 6.43 10.92 14.77
CA GLY A 128 6.78 11.12 16.18
C GLY A 128 6.44 12.52 16.66
N LEU A 129 6.94 13.55 15.96
CA LEU A 129 6.67 14.97 16.27
C LEU A 129 5.16 15.31 16.26
N LEU A 130 4.45 14.85 15.22
CA LEU A 130 3.00 15.05 15.15
C LEU A 130 2.26 14.28 16.26
N GLY A 131 2.79 13.14 16.66
CA GLY A 131 2.23 12.31 17.75
C GLY A 131 2.32 12.96 19.14
N GLU A 132 3.20 13.96 19.33
CA GLU A 132 3.25 14.77 20.54
C GLU A 132 2.05 15.74 20.63
N LEU A 133 1.50 16.16 19.50
CA LEU A 133 0.29 16.97 19.43
C LEU A 133 -0.99 16.16 19.65
N GLY A 134 -0.90 14.83 19.61
CA GLY A 134 -2.00 13.91 19.87
C GLY A 134 -1.88 12.64 19.04
N PRO A 135 -2.39 11.49 19.53
CA PRO A 135 -2.21 10.18 18.86
C PRO A 135 -2.92 10.09 17.49
N ARG A 136 -3.92 10.94 17.23
CA ARG A 136 -4.70 10.97 15.99
C ARG A 136 -4.17 11.95 14.94
N VAL A 137 -3.36 12.95 15.35
CA VAL A 137 -2.84 14.02 14.47
C VAL A 137 -2.03 13.46 13.29
N PRO A 138 -1.11 12.50 13.47
CA PRO A 138 -0.35 11.93 12.35
C PRO A 138 -1.25 11.29 11.27
N PHE A 139 -2.37 10.71 11.66
CA PHE A 139 -3.32 10.08 10.71
C PHE A 139 -4.08 11.13 9.90
N TRP A 140 -4.47 12.25 10.50
CA TRP A 140 -5.07 13.37 9.77
C TRP A 140 -4.11 13.97 8.75
N VAL A 141 -2.85 14.16 9.11
CA VAL A 141 -1.81 14.65 8.20
C VAL A 141 -1.56 13.65 7.07
N ALA A 142 -1.47 12.35 7.38
CA ALA A 142 -1.30 11.31 6.38
C ALA A 142 -2.51 11.24 5.43
N ALA A 143 -3.74 11.40 5.94
CA ALA A 143 -4.95 11.49 5.12
C ALA A 143 -4.89 12.67 4.15
N ALA A 144 -4.55 13.85 4.65
CA ALA A 144 -4.43 15.06 3.83
C ALA A 144 -3.39 14.87 2.72
N ILE A 145 -2.19 14.37 3.04
CA ILE A 145 -1.14 14.11 2.05
C ILE A 145 -1.58 13.07 1.02
N SER A 146 -2.23 11.97 1.44
CA SER A 146 -2.70 10.94 0.51
C SER A 146 -3.79 11.46 -0.41
N LEU A 147 -4.73 12.25 0.09
CA LEU A 147 -5.80 12.83 -0.73
C LEU A 147 -5.27 13.92 -1.67
N LEU A 148 -4.31 14.73 -1.24
CA LEU A 148 -3.62 15.68 -2.11
C LEU A 148 -2.86 14.94 -3.22
N ASN A 149 -2.18 13.84 -2.89
CA ASN A 149 -1.52 13.00 -3.89
C ASN A 149 -2.52 12.35 -4.86
N PHE A 150 -3.69 11.93 -4.37
CA PHE A 150 -4.77 11.45 -5.25
C PHE A 150 -5.22 12.54 -6.23
N VAL A 151 -5.49 13.75 -5.74
CA VAL A 151 -5.88 14.90 -6.56
C VAL A 151 -4.79 15.23 -7.60
N TYR A 152 -3.53 15.31 -7.17
CA TYR A 152 -2.40 15.51 -8.06
C TYR A 152 -2.33 14.42 -9.14
N GLY A 153 -2.38 13.15 -8.74
CA GLY A 153 -2.35 12.01 -9.66
C GLY A 153 -3.55 12.00 -10.62
N PHE A 154 -4.73 12.43 -10.16
CA PHE A 154 -5.92 12.52 -11.01
C PHE A 154 -5.73 13.46 -12.21
N PHE A 155 -5.05 14.58 -12.02
CA PHE A 155 -4.81 15.57 -13.09
C PHE A 155 -3.54 15.29 -13.89
N VAL A 156 -2.52 14.68 -13.30
CA VAL A 156 -1.18 14.59 -13.89
C VAL A 156 -0.86 13.19 -14.43
N LEU A 157 -1.39 12.12 -13.80
CA LEU A 157 -1.02 10.77 -14.16
C LEU A 157 -1.73 10.33 -15.46
N PRO A 158 -1.01 10.02 -16.56
CA PRO A 158 -1.61 9.44 -17.76
C PRO A 158 -1.93 7.96 -17.57
N GLU A 159 -2.70 7.38 -18.48
CA GLU A 159 -2.79 5.91 -18.57
C GLU A 159 -1.57 5.36 -19.30
N SER A 160 -0.90 4.38 -18.69
CA SER A 160 0.30 3.76 -19.27
C SER A 160 0.00 2.50 -20.08
N LEU A 161 -1.12 1.83 -19.78
CA LEU A 161 -1.50 0.59 -20.43
C LEU A 161 -2.45 0.85 -21.57
N ALA A 162 -1.95 0.75 -22.82
CA ALA A 162 -2.76 0.88 -24.02
C ALA A 162 -3.90 -0.15 -24.04
N PRO A 163 -5.10 0.20 -24.55
CA PRO A 163 -6.26 -0.70 -24.56
C PRO A 163 -5.97 -2.06 -25.20
N GLU A 164 -5.12 -2.11 -26.22
CA GLU A 164 -4.72 -3.31 -26.96
C GLU A 164 -3.90 -4.27 -26.10
N ASN A 165 -3.19 -3.74 -25.10
CA ASN A 165 -2.33 -4.51 -24.18
C ASN A 165 -3.08 -4.98 -22.93
N ARG A 166 -4.34 -4.58 -22.77
CA ARG A 166 -5.17 -5.01 -21.63
C ARG A 166 -5.50 -6.49 -21.72
N ARG A 167 -5.51 -7.14 -20.56
CA ARG A 167 -5.74 -8.58 -20.46
C ARG A 167 -7.04 -8.86 -19.71
N ALA A 168 -7.74 -9.92 -20.09
CA ALA A 168 -8.89 -10.40 -19.34
C ALA A 168 -8.47 -10.83 -17.91
N PHE A 169 -9.31 -10.51 -16.92
CA PHE A 169 -9.09 -10.96 -15.56
C PHE A 169 -9.10 -12.49 -15.48
N GLN A 170 -8.08 -13.05 -14.86
CA GLN A 170 -7.92 -14.49 -14.70
C GLN A 170 -7.72 -14.83 -13.22
N LEU A 171 -8.69 -15.49 -12.60
CA LEU A 171 -8.65 -15.89 -11.20
C LEU A 171 -7.40 -16.71 -10.84
N TRP A 172 -6.93 -17.53 -11.75
CA TRP A 172 -5.74 -18.34 -11.51
C TRP A 172 -4.46 -17.52 -11.38
N ARG A 173 -4.37 -16.37 -12.07
CA ARG A 173 -3.27 -15.40 -11.94
C ARG A 173 -3.40 -14.51 -10.70
N ALA A 174 -4.59 -14.40 -10.16
CA ALA A 174 -4.88 -13.72 -8.90
C ALA A 174 -4.52 -14.58 -7.67
N ASN A 175 -4.02 -15.82 -7.86
CA ASN A 175 -3.62 -16.70 -6.77
C ASN A 175 -2.25 -16.24 -6.22
N PRO A 176 -2.15 -15.87 -4.93
CA PRO A 176 -0.89 -15.47 -4.30
C PRO A 176 0.17 -16.57 -4.30
N PHE A 177 -0.25 -17.84 -4.36
CA PHE A 177 0.64 -18.99 -4.46
C PHE A 177 1.11 -19.31 -5.89
N GLY A 178 0.57 -18.61 -6.91
CA GLY A 178 0.93 -18.80 -8.31
C GLY A 178 2.42 -18.53 -8.59
N ALA A 179 3.02 -17.60 -7.86
CA ALA A 179 4.43 -17.27 -7.95
C ALA A 179 5.33 -18.49 -7.65
N PHE A 180 4.97 -19.30 -6.65
CA PHE A 180 5.73 -20.52 -6.30
C PHE A 180 5.75 -21.55 -7.45
N ARG A 181 4.67 -21.67 -8.20
CA ARG A 181 4.60 -22.54 -9.37
C ARG A 181 5.53 -22.05 -10.49
N VAL A 182 5.59 -20.73 -10.70
CA VAL A 182 6.48 -20.13 -11.70
C VAL A 182 7.93 -20.37 -11.30
N PHE A 183 8.30 -20.15 -10.02
CA PHE A 183 9.65 -20.46 -9.53
C PHE A 183 10.02 -21.94 -9.68
N ALA A 184 9.09 -22.85 -9.40
CA ALA A 184 9.32 -24.28 -9.56
C ALA A 184 9.51 -24.73 -11.03
N SER A 185 9.08 -23.93 -12.02
CA SER A 185 9.24 -24.23 -13.45
C SER A 185 10.58 -23.74 -14.05
N TYR A 186 11.37 -22.96 -13.29
CA TYR A 186 12.69 -22.51 -13.76
C TYR A 186 13.79 -23.45 -13.25
N PRO A 187 14.45 -24.23 -14.14
CA PRO A 187 15.56 -25.09 -13.74
C PRO A 187 16.72 -24.22 -13.25
N GLY A 188 17.20 -24.48 -12.02
CA GLY A 188 18.32 -23.76 -11.42
C GLY A 188 17.95 -22.65 -10.41
N VAL A 189 16.66 -22.42 -10.13
CA VAL A 189 16.21 -21.48 -9.08
C VAL A 189 15.98 -22.20 -7.75
N LEU A 190 15.65 -23.48 -7.80
CA LEU A 190 15.63 -24.37 -6.63
C LEU A 190 16.83 -25.31 -6.71
N PRO A 191 17.60 -25.50 -5.60
CA PRO A 191 18.71 -26.44 -5.54
C PRO A 191 18.25 -27.88 -5.75
#